data_594aa00fc7c1a1504dac263e1965c781
#
_entry.id   594aa00fc7c1a1504dac263e1965c781
#
_cell.length_a   1.000
_cell.length_b   1.000
_cell.length_c   1.000
_cell.angle_alpha   90.00
_cell.angle_beta   90.00
_cell.angle_gamma   90.00
#
_symmetry.space_group_name_H-M   'P 1'
#
loop_
_entity.id
_entity.type
_entity.pdbx_description
1 polymer ?
#
loop_
_entity_poly.entity_id
_entity_poly.type
_entity_poly.pdbx_seq_one_letter_code
_entity_poly.pdbx_strand_id
1 'polypeptide(L)'
;EPKKASIKPYKYKLDIIHEDEDIIILNKSAGIVMHPGAGNFDNTIVNALIHYNKNSLSSIGDELRPGIVHRIDKNTSGLVVIAKNNKSHEHLSIQFSKHTITRVYQLLIWGKIRPSNGKIETLINRSSKNRQMMEVSNTKGKRAITNYKTIEVFENKKTPTLSLLECKLETGRTHQIRVHMKFLGNNIVGDDTYKKRFKKIKNIDPLLEKKLINLNRQFLHAKTIGFIHPKKKYRNDF
;
A
#
# COMPACT_ATOMS: atom_id res chain seq x y z
N GLU A 1 -13.01 11.71 27.17
CA GLU A 1 -13.73 11.86 25.91
C GLU A 1 -12.91 11.28 24.76
N PRO A 2 -13.53 10.64 23.76
CA PRO A 2 -12.79 10.14 22.60
C PRO A 2 -12.22 11.31 21.81
N LYS A 3 -10.90 11.29 21.52
CA LYS A 3 -10.22 12.31 20.71
C LYS A 3 -10.82 12.33 19.32
N LYS A 4 -11.35 13.47 18.87
CA LYS A 4 -11.88 13.65 17.52
C LYS A 4 -10.72 13.77 16.52
N ALA A 5 -10.87 13.11 15.37
CA ALA A 5 -9.96 13.30 14.26
C ALA A 5 -10.02 14.74 13.75
N SER A 6 -8.89 15.30 13.31
CA SER A 6 -8.81 16.67 12.84
C SER A 6 -7.91 16.79 11.61
N ILE A 7 -8.12 17.85 10.85
CA ILE A 7 -7.30 18.21 9.67
C ILE A 7 -6.32 19.35 9.99
N LYS A 8 -5.89 19.49 11.24
CA LYS A 8 -4.90 20.51 11.64
C LYS A 8 -3.59 20.30 10.88
N PRO A 9 -2.90 21.41 10.51
CA PRO A 9 -1.60 21.30 9.87
C PRO A 9 -0.60 20.50 10.70
N TYR A 10 0.20 19.67 10.05
CA TYR A 10 1.25 18.89 10.66
C TYR A 10 2.55 19.09 9.89
N LYS A 11 3.58 19.62 10.56
CA LYS A 11 4.90 19.83 9.96
C LYS A 11 5.59 18.49 9.74
N TYR A 12 5.56 18.04 8.49
CA TYR A 12 6.17 16.79 8.04
C TYR A 12 6.77 16.99 6.64
N LYS A 13 7.99 16.50 6.42
CA LYS A 13 8.65 16.60 5.12
C LYS A 13 8.03 15.61 4.15
N LEU A 14 7.26 16.10 3.21
CA LEU A 14 6.72 15.31 2.10
C LEU A 14 7.81 15.04 1.07
N ASP A 15 7.93 13.79 0.61
CA ASP A 15 8.78 13.39 -0.49
C ASP A 15 7.96 13.49 -1.79
N ILE A 16 7.97 14.67 -2.41
CA ILE A 16 7.22 14.99 -3.62
C ILE A 16 8.07 14.60 -4.83
N ILE A 17 7.59 13.63 -5.62
CA ILE A 17 8.23 13.16 -6.85
C ILE A 17 7.84 14.01 -8.05
N HIS A 18 6.59 14.46 -8.08
CA HIS A 18 6.05 15.33 -9.12
C HIS A 18 4.92 16.18 -8.57
N GLU A 19 4.83 17.41 -9.03
CA GLU A 19 3.72 18.30 -8.75
C GLU A 19 3.43 19.19 -9.96
N ASP A 20 2.15 19.36 -10.27
CA ASP A 20 1.67 20.36 -11.22
C ASP A 20 0.38 21.03 -10.67
N GLU A 21 -0.41 21.68 -11.52
CA GLU A 21 -1.66 22.36 -11.12
C GLU A 21 -2.76 21.39 -10.69
N ASP A 22 -2.72 20.14 -11.13
CA ASP A 22 -3.78 19.15 -11.03
C ASP A 22 -3.52 18.07 -10.00
N ILE A 23 -2.25 17.65 -9.85
CA ILE A 23 -1.86 16.49 -9.04
C ILE A 23 -0.57 16.72 -8.25
N ILE A 24 -0.43 15.95 -7.17
CA ILE A 24 0.85 15.70 -6.50
C ILE A 24 1.11 14.19 -6.50
N ILE A 25 2.32 13.76 -6.87
CA ILE A 25 2.81 12.40 -6.67
C ILE A 25 3.75 12.40 -5.48
N LEU A 26 3.41 11.63 -4.46
CA LEU A 26 4.24 11.47 -3.27
C LEU A 26 4.86 10.09 -3.23
N ASN A 27 6.12 9.99 -2.82
CA ASN A 27 6.71 8.77 -2.32
C ASN A 27 6.48 8.69 -0.81
N LYS A 28 5.34 8.09 -0.42
CA LYS A 28 4.96 8.00 0.99
C LYS A 28 5.93 7.13 1.77
N SER A 29 6.50 7.63 2.84
CA SER A 29 7.27 6.83 3.79
C SER A 29 6.38 5.80 4.52
N ALA A 30 6.97 4.69 4.97
CA ALA A 30 6.31 3.80 5.92
C ALA A 30 6.17 4.47 7.30
N GLY A 31 5.18 4.03 8.08
CA GLY A 31 4.94 4.54 9.44
C GLY A 31 3.90 5.66 9.54
N ILE A 32 3.55 6.32 8.42
CA ILE A 32 2.53 7.37 8.39
C ILE A 32 1.27 6.92 7.63
N VAL A 33 0.09 7.21 8.17
CA VAL A 33 -1.19 6.91 7.52
C VAL A 33 -1.59 8.00 6.53
N MET A 34 -2.45 7.68 5.57
CA MET A 34 -2.91 8.62 4.55
C MET A 34 -3.78 9.74 5.12
N HIS A 35 -4.75 9.44 5.97
CA HIS A 35 -5.74 10.40 6.48
C HIS A 35 -6.11 10.08 7.93
N PRO A 36 -6.66 11.05 8.67
CA PRO A 36 -7.11 10.85 10.05
C PRO A 36 -8.11 9.69 10.20
N GLY A 37 -8.03 9.00 11.32
CA GLY A 37 -8.89 7.89 11.68
C GLY A 37 -8.55 7.31 13.04
N ALA A 38 -9.19 6.21 13.43
CA ALA A 38 -8.98 5.58 14.73
C ALA A 38 -7.49 5.30 15.02
N GLY A 39 -6.98 5.84 16.10
CA GLY A 39 -5.58 5.70 16.54
C GLY A 39 -4.55 6.57 15.81
N ASN A 40 -4.96 7.40 14.82
CA ASN A 40 -4.08 8.34 14.10
C ASN A 40 -4.92 9.59 13.76
N PHE A 41 -4.92 10.58 14.64
CA PHE A 41 -5.92 11.65 14.59
C PHE A 41 -5.47 12.92 13.85
N ASP A 42 -4.17 13.27 13.92
CA ASP A 42 -3.66 14.59 13.54
C ASP A 42 -2.24 14.60 12.93
N ASN A 43 -1.63 13.43 12.70
CA ASN A 43 -0.28 13.28 12.14
C ASN A 43 -0.28 12.34 10.91
N THR A 44 -0.99 12.75 9.88
CA THR A 44 -1.22 11.95 8.67
C THR A 44 -0.71 12.68 7.43
N ILE A 45 -0.68 12.01 6.29
CA ILE A 45 -0.33 12.65 4.99
C ILE A 45 -1.26 13.83 4.69
N VAL A 46 -2.57 13.69 4.97
CA VAL A 46 -3.51 14.81 4.79
C VAL A 46 -3.12 16.02 5.65
N ASN A 47 -2.81 15.81 6.94
CA ASN A 47 -2.38 16.90 7.81
C ASN A 47 -1.07 17.56 7.31
N ALA A 48 -0.15 16.76 6.75
CA ALA A 48 1.08 17.25 6.15
C ALA A 48 0.82 18.04 4.85
N LEU A 49 -0.11 17.59 4.01
CA LEU A 49 -0.54 18.31 2.81
C LEU A 49 -1.22 19.63 3.14
N ILE A 50 -2.05 19.69 4.19
CA ILE A 50 -2.64 20.93 4.69
C ILE A 50 -1.57 21.91 5.17
N HIS A 51 -0.51 21.41 5.81
CA HIS A 51 0.65 22.25 6.20
C HIS A 51 1.43 22.75 4.98
N TYR A 52 1.59 21.89 3.96
CA TYR A 52 2.31 22.21 2.74
C TYR A 52 1.56 23.24 1.89
N ASN A 53 0.28 22.99 1.58
CA ASN A 53 -0.54 23.92 0.80
C ASN A 53 -2.05 23.67 1.00
N LYS A 54 -2.63 24.33 2.00
CA LYS A 54 -4.05 24.18 2.36
C LYS A 54 -5.02 24.50 1.21
N ASN A 55 -4.69 25.47 0.36
CA ASN A 55 -5.61 25.99 -0.64
C ASN A 55 -5.57 25.21 -1.98
N SER A 56 -4.67 24.26 -2.12
CA SER A 56 -4.48 23.46 -3.33
C SER A 56 -4.77 21.98 -3.07
N LEU A 57 -5.95 21.66 -2.53
CA LEU A 57 -6.42 20.29 -2.39
C LEU A 57 -7.89 20.21 -2.76
N SER A 58 -8.28 19.13 -3.44
CA SER A 58 -9.69 18.88 -3.70
C SER A 58 -10.47 18.72 -2.41
N SER A 59 -11.64 19.35 -2.35
CA SER A 59 -12.61 19.27 -1.24
C SER A 59 -13.67 18.17 -1.43
N ILE A 60 -13.62 17.42 -2.53
CA ILE A 60 -14.58 16.34 -2.80
C ILE A 60 -14.34 15.18 -1.81
N GLY A 61 -15.46 14.64 -1.31
CA GLY A 61 -15.48 13.44 -0.45
C GLY A 61 -15.58 13.78 1.04
N ASP A 62 -14.92 12.97 1.85
CA ASP A 62 -14.91 13.11 3.31
C ASP A 62 -14.05 14.32 3.72
N GLU A 63 -14.57 15.18 4.60
CA GLU A 63 -13.87 16.36 5.11
C GLU A 63 -12.48 16.06 5.71
N LEU A 64 -12.29 14.84 6.18
CA LEU A 64 -11.01 14.36 6.69
C LEU A 64 -10.06 13.82 5.61
N ARG A 65 -10.43 13.92 4.32
CA ARG A 65 -9.69 13.30 3.21
C ARG A 65 -9.48 14.21 2.00
N PRO A 66 -9.24 15.53 2.17
CA PRO A 66 -9.04 16.41 1.03
C PRO A 66 -7.94 15.88 0.09
N GLY A 67 -8.26 15.83 -1.21
CA GLY A 67 -7.34 15.36 -2.26
C GLY A 67 -7.09 13.85 -2.33
N ILE A 68 -7.62 13.04 -1.41
CA ILE A 68 -7.33 11.60 -1.32
C ILE A 68 -8.25 10.79 -2.23
N VAL A 69 -7.73 10.30 -3.35
CA VAL A 69 -8.45 9.44 -4.32
C VAL A 69 -8.19 7.95 -4.10
N HIS A 70 -7.13 7.58 -3.38
CA HIS A 70 -6.80 6.21 -2.97
C HIS A 70 -5.92 6.20 -1.73
N ARG A 71 -5.60 5.00 -1.25
CA ARG A 71 -4.75 4.84 -0.07
C ARG A 71 -3.88 3.61 -0.14
N ILE A 72 -2.74 3.66 0.57
CA ILE A 72 -1.91 2.52 0.92
C ILE A 72 -1.80 2.40 2.45
N ASP A 73 -1.42 1.24 2.95
CA ASP A 73 -1.36 0.97 4.40
C ASP A 73 -0.31 1.84 5.10
N LYS A 74 -0.46 2.04 6.42
CA LYS A 74 0.47 2.81 7.26
C LYS A 74 1.93 2.42 6.98
N ASN A 75 2.22 1.14 7.05
CA ASN A 75 3.58 0.59 6.94
C ASN A 75 3.99 0.18 5.51
N THR A 76 3.14 0.42 4.51
CA THR A 76 3.49 0.33 3.09
C THR A 76 4.08 1.66 2.65
N SER A 77 5.23 1.62 1.99
CA SER A 77 5.87 2.80 1.38
C SER A 77 5.56 2.89 -0.11
N GLY A 78 5.87 4.03 -0.74
CA GLY A 78 5.85 4.21 -2.18
C GLY A 78 4.80 5.18 -2.70
N LEU A 79 4.55 5.12 -3.99
CA LEU A 79 3.87 6.15 -4.75
C LEU A 79 2.37 6.23 -4.46
N VAL A 80 1.90 7.46 -4.24
CA VAL A 80 0.48 7.82 -4.12
C VAL A 80 0.21 9.09 -4.91
N VAL A 81 -0.96 9.17 -5.55
CA VAL A 81 -1.44 10.37 -6.25
C VAL A 81 -2.46 11.11 -5.38
N ILE A 82 -2.31 12.43 -5.33
CA ILE A 82 -3.18 13.37 -4.62
C ILE A 82 -3.80 14.31 -5.64
N ALA A 83 -5.09 14.57 -5.54
CA ALA A 83 -5.80 15.53 -6.41
C ALA A 83 -5.76 16.94 -5.81
N LYS A 84 -5.28 17.93 -6.56
CA LYS A 84 -5.18 19.33 -6.12
C LYS A 84 -6.49 20.11 -6.31
N ASN A 85 -7.37 19.66 -7.18
CA ASN A 85 -8.66 20.31 -7.46
C ASN A 85 -9.77 19.27 -7.69
N ASN A 86 -11.00 19.72 -7.68
CA ASN A 86 -12.18 18.85 -7.77
C ASN A 86 -12.27 18.10 -9.11
N LYS A 87 -11.92 18.75 -10.23
CA LYS A 87 -11.93 18.12 -11.57
C LYS A 87 -10.96 16.95 -11.63
N SER A 88 -9.75 17.16 -11.11
CA SER A 88 -8.73 16.11 -11.05
C SER A 88 -9.14 14.97 -10.12
N HIS A 89 -9.81 15.28 -9.00
CA HIS A 89 -10.35 14.27 -8.07
C HIS A 89 -11.39 13.37 -8.75
N GLU A 90 -12.37 13.96 -9.41
CA GLU A 90 -13.41 13.23 -10.15
C GLU A 90 -12.80 12.34 -11.23
N HIS A 91 -11.91 12.90 -12.05
CA HIS A 91 -11.26 12.18 -13.14
C HIS A 91 -10.45 10.97 -12.64
N LEU A 92 -9.65 11.15 -11.59
CA LEU A 92 -8.88 10.08 -10.98
C LEU A 92 -9.79 9.04 -10.30
N SER A 93 -10.83 9.48 -9.59
CA SER A 93 -11.80 8.59 -8.94
C SER A 93 -12.52 7.68 -9.94
N ILE A 94 -12.88 8.21 -11.11
CA ILE A 94 -13.45 7.41 -12.21
C ILE A 94 -12.46 6.34 -12.67
N GLN A 95 -11.18 6.68 -12.85
CA GLN A 95 -10.16 5.72 -13.25
C GLN A 95 -9.92 4.64 -12.18
N PHE A 96 -9.91 5.02 -10.89
CA PHE A 96 -9.85 4.03 -9.80
C PHE A 96 -11.06 3.10 -9.80
N SER A 97 -12.26 3.65 -9.97
CA SER A 97 -13.52 2.89 -10.04
C SER A 97 -13.55 1.93 -11.24
N LYS A 98 -13.09 2.39 -12.41
CA LYS A 98 -13.02 1.58 -13.65
C LYS A 98 -11.79 0.65 -13.68
N HIS A 99 -10.94 0.67 -12.65
CA HIS A 99 -9.71 -0.14 -12.57
C HIS A 99 -8.72 0.07 -13.73
N THR A 100 -8.68 1.26 -14.31
CA THR A 100 -7.76 1.61 -15.41
C THR A 100 -6.41 2.13 -14.94
N ILE A 101 -6.26 2.41 -13.63
CA ILE A 101 -5.00 2.85 -13.02
C ILE A 101 -4.05 1.66 -12.84
N THR A 102 -2.86 1.79 -13.39
CA THR A 102 -1.78 0.83 -13.11
C THR A 102 -1.24 1.04 -11.70
N ARG A 103 -1.15 -0.04 -10.92
CA ARG A 103 -0.54 -0.05 -9.59
C ARG A 103 0.35 -1.26 -9.48
N VAL A 104 1.65 -1.03 -9.43
CA VAL A 104 2.66 -2.08 -9.31
C VAL A 104 3.36 -1.95 -7.98
N TYR A 105 3.50 -3.07 -7.29
CA TYR A 105 4.14 -3.16 -5.97
C TYR A 105 5.30 -4.13 -6.04
N GLN A 106 6.39 -3.82 -5.35
CA GLN A 106 7.47 -4.75 -5.05
C GLN A 106 7.36 -5.24 -3.61
N LEU A 107 7.60 -6.51 -3.41
CA LEU A 107 7.54 -7.14 -2.09
C LEU A 107 8.52 -8.30 -1.97
N LEU A 108 8.99 -8.52 -0.75
CA LEU A 108 9.80 -9.67 -0.39
C LEU A 108 8.96 -10.66 0.41
N ILE A 109 8.93 -11.92 -0.03
CA ILE A 109 8.18 -12.99 0.63
C ILE A 109 9.11 -14.07 1.17
N TRP A 110 8.61 -14.80 2.15
CA TRP A 110 9.26 -16.02 2.63
C TRP A 110 9.02 -17.18 1.68
N GLY A 111 10.09 -17.90 1.32
CA GLY A 111 10.04 -19.08 0.46
C GLY A 111 9.95 -18.77 -1.02
N LYS A 112 9.74 -19.82 -1.82
CA LYS A 112 9.46 -19.77 -3.25
C LYS A 112 7.97 -19.89 -3.47
N ILE A 113 7.42 -19.04 -4.34
CA ILE A 113 6.05 -19.18 -4.83
C ILE A 113 6.05 -20.01 -6.12
N ARG A 114 5.07 -20.90 -6.28
CA ARG A 114 4.90 -21.72 -7.47
C ARG A 114 3.44 -21.73 -7.91
N PRO A 115 3.16 -21.45 -9.19
CA PRO A 115 4.09 -21.07 -10.27
C PRO A 115 4.76 -19.72 -10.00
N SER A 116 5.87 -19.40 -10.71
CA SER A 116 6.65 -18.16 -10.52
C SER A 116 5.90 -16.87 -10.91
N ASN A 117 4.82 -17.02 -11.66
CA ASN A 117 3.89 -15.96 -12.03
C ASN A 117 2.46 -16.51 -12.04
N GLY A 118 1.50 -15.63 -11.78
CA GLY A 118 0.10 -16.05 -11.75
C GLY A 118 -0.86 -14.92 -11.38
N LYS A 119 -2.12 -15.30 -11.32
CA LYS A 119 -3.24 -14.44 -10.93
C LYS A 119 -3.93 -15.04 -9.71
N ILE A 120 -4.15 -14.23 -8.69
CA ILE A 120 -4.92 -14.62 -7.50
C ILE A 120 -6.23 -13.86 -7.57
N GLU A 121 -7.32 -14.59 -7.57
CA GLU A 121 -8.67 -14.02 -7.54
C GLU A 121 -9.45 -14.65 -6.40
N THR A 122 -9.90 -13.82 -5.45
CA THR A 122 -10.60 -14.26 -4.24
C THR A 122 -11.65 -13.22 -3.81
N LEU A 123 -12.44 -13.57 -2.79
CA LEU A 123 -13.20 -12.59 -2.03
C LEU A 123 -12.42 -12.23 -0.76
N ILE A 124 -12.30 -10.94 -0.47
CA ILE A 124 -11.67 -10.46 0.77
C ILE A 124 -12.72 -9.77 1.63
N ASN A 125 -12.80 -10.17 2.90
CA ASN A 125 -13.62 -9.55 3.92
C ASN A 125 -12.80 -9.22 5.18
N ARG A 126 -13.45 -8.55 6.13
CA ARG A 126 -12.87 -8.32 7.46
C ARG A 126 -12.96 -9.61 8.27
N SER A 127 -11.87 -10.00 8.91
CA SER A 127 -11.86 -11.21 9.75
C SER A 127 -12.82 -11.09 10.92
N SER A 128 -13.59 -12.15 11.14
CA SER A 128 -14.50 -12.28 12.28
C SER A 128 -13.74 -12.46 13.60
N LYS A 129 -12.57 -13.08 13.55
CA LYS A 129 -11.73 -13.36 14.73
C LYS A 129 -10.89 -12.17 15.18
N ASN A 130 -10.46 -11.31 14.24
CA ASN A 130 -9.66 -10.12 14.53
C ASN A 130 -10.01 -8.99 13.57
N ARG A 131 -10.74 -7.99 14.06
CA ARG A 131 -11.23 -6.85 13.27
C ARG A 131 -10.13 -5.98 12.66
N GLN A 132 -8.88 -6.10 13.08
CA GLN A 132 -7.73 -5.43 12.46
C GLN A 132 -7.20 -6.17 11.24
N MET A 133 -7.65 -7.40 11.02
CA MET A 133 -7.22 -8.25 9.91
C MET A 133 -8.30 -8.35 8.82
N MET A 134 -7.82 -8.59 7.60
CA MET A 134 -8.63 -9.05 6.48
C MET A 134 -8.33 -10.53 6.21
N GLU A 135 -9.25 -11.23 5.59
CA GLU A 135 -9.08 -12.65 5.25
C GLU A 135 -9.75 -12.98 3.91
N VAL A 136 -9.25 -14.04 3.26
CA VAL A 136 -9.91 -14.64 2.11
C VAL A 136 -11.13 -15.41 2.59
N SER A 137 -12.23 -15.27 1.87
CA SER A 137 -13.49 -15.98 2.12
C SER A 137 -14.00 -16.61 0.82
N ASN A 138 -14.69 -17.72 0.94
CA ASN A 138 -15.32 -18.39 -0.20
C ASN A 138 -16.75 -17.91 -0.45
N THR A 139 -17.38 -17.24 0.53
CA THR A 139 -18.80 -16.91 0.50
C THR A 139 -19.12 -15.44 0.64
N LYS A 140 -18.29 -14.67 1.33
CA LYS A 140 -18.55 -13.26 1.66
C LYS A 140 -17.34 -12.38 1.36
N GLY A 141 -17.57 -11.13 0.98
CA GLY A 141 -16.50 -10.17 0.78
C GLY A 141 -16.55 -9.47 -0.56
N LYS A 142 -15.51 -8.69 -0.85
CA LYS A 142 -15.37 -7.96 -2.10
C LYS A 142 -14.34 -8.67 -2.99
N ARG A 143 -14.65 -8.82 -4.26
CA ARG A 143 -13.74 -9.39 -5.26
C ARG A 143 -12.40 -8.67 -5.24
N ALA A 144 -11.32 -9.45 -5.19
CA ALA A 144 -9.94 -8.99 -5.11
C ALA A 144 -9.08 -9.76 -6.12
N ILE A 145 -8.34 -9.02 -6.95
CA ILE A 145 -7.52 -9.59 -8.02
C ILE A 145 -6.12 -9.00 -7.96
N THR A 146 -5.13 -9.89 -7.84
CA THR A 146 -3.70 -9.57 -7.84
C THR A 146 -2.97 -10.45 -8.83
N ASN A 147 -2.29 -9.85 -9.82
CA ASN A 147 -1.35 -10.55 -10.68
C ASN A 147 0.03 -10.45 -10.04
N TYR A 148 0.81 -11.54 -10.04
CA TYR A 148 2.16 -11.55 -9.46
C TYR A 148 3.17 -12.19 -10.40
N LYS A 149 4.43 -11.77 -10.25
CA LYS A 149 5.58 -12.32 -10.96
C LYS A 149 6.77 -12.33 -10.02
N THR A 150 7.45 -13.47 -9.91
CA THR A 150 8.74 -13.56 -9.23
C THR A 150 9.80 -12.91 -10.09
N ILE A 151 10.53 -11.96 -9.50
CA ILE A 151 11.65 -11.26 -10.13
C ILE A 151 12.95 -11.98 -9.84
N GLU A 152 13.13 -12.39 -8.57
CA GLU A 152 14.37 -13.02 -8.12
C GLU A 152 14.09 -13.95 -6.94
N VAL A 153 14.88 -15.04 -6.83
CA VAL A 153 14.87 -15.95 -5.70
C VAL A 153 16.24 -15.95 -5.05
N PHE A 154 16.28 -15.62 -3.76
CA PHE A 154 17.49 -15.64 -2.92
C PHE A 154 17.52 -16.93 -2.15
N GLU A 155 18.51 -17.78 -2.43
CA GLU A 155 18.65 -19.08 -1.80
C GLU A 155 20.12 -19.47 -1.70
N ASN A 156 20.59 -19.67 -0.47
CA ASN A 156 21.90 -20.27 -0.19
C ASN A 156 21.90 -20.95 1.19
N LYS A 157 23.03 -21.59 1.54
CA LYS A 157 23.16 -22.34 2.81
C LYS A 157 23.03 -21.49 4.07
N LYS A 158 23.27 -20.17 3.99
CA LYS A 158 23.29 -19.22 5.13
C LYS A 158 22.14 -18.22 5.11
N THR A 159 21.22 -18.31 4.16
CA THR A 159 20.06 -17.44 4.05
C THR A 159 18.77 -18.27 4.01
N PRO A 160 17.68 -17.79 4.63
CA PRO A 160 16.38 -18.35 4.36
C PRO A 160 16.05 -18.14 2.88
N THR A 161 15.31 -19.07 2.29
CA THR A 161 14.77 -18.84 0.95
C THR A 161 13.83 -17.65 0.98
N LEU A 162 14.11 -16.64 0.17
CA LEU A 162 13.32 -15.44 -0.02
C LEU A 162 13.02 -15.27 -1.50
N SER A 163 11.91 -14.62 -1.84
CA SER A 163 11.63 -14.25 -3.23
C SER A 163 11.20 -12.79 -3.30
N LEU A 164 11.81 -12.05 -4.23
CA LEU A 164 11.38 -10.73 -4.64
C LEU A 164 10.30 -10.86 -5.70
N LEU A 165 9.14 -10.30 -5.43
CA LEU A 165 8.00 -10.31 -6.34
C LEU A 165 7.64 -8.92 -6.80
N GLU A 166 7.00 -8.88 -7.96
CA GLU A 166 6.22 -7.75 -8.44
C GLU A 166 4.75 -8.15 -8.48
N CYS A 167 3.87 -7.30 -7.91
CA CYS A 167 2.43 -7.49 -7.92
C CYS A 167 1.74 -6.33 -8.63
N LYS A 168 0.92 -6.64 -9.65
CA LYS A 168 0.04 -5.68 -10.33
C LYS A 168 -1.38 -5.86 -9.84
N LEU A 169 -1.99 -4.78 -9.33
CA LEU A 169 -3.34 -4.80 -8.79
C LEU A 169 -4.39 -4.44 -9.86
N GLU A 170 -5.39 -5.31 -10.05
CA GLU A 170 -6.63 -4.95 -10.76
C GLU A 170 -7.62 -4.29 -9.78
N THR A 171 -7.70 -4.75 -8.56
CA THR A 171 -8.54 -4.18 -7.47
C THR A 171 -7.67 -3.64 -6.34
N GLY A 172 -8.24 -2.87 -5.40
CA GLY A 172 -7.51 -2.27 -4.27
C GLY A 172 -8.25 -2.46 -2.94
N ARG A 173 -8.34 -3.70 -2.43
CA ARG A 173 -8.97 -3.97 -1.14
C ARG A 173 -7.96 -3.75 0.00
N THR A 174 -8.45 -3.45 1.17
CA THR A 174 -7.62 -3.30 2.37
C THR A 174 -6.74 -4.53 2.56
N HIS A 175 -5.43 -4.32 2.76
CA HIS A 175 -4.43 -5.37 2.93
C HIS A 175 -4.35 -6.42 1.79
N GLN A 176 -4.86 -6.14 0.60
CA GLN A 176 -5.08 -7.14 -0.45
C GLN A 176 -3.86 -8.00 -0.75
N ILE A 177 -2.70 -7.41 -1.08
CA ILE A 177 -1.48 -8.16 -1.38
C ILE A 177 -1.05 -8.99 -0.18
N ARG A 178 -1.12 -8.43 1.02
CA ARG A 178 -0.73 -9.08 2.28
C ARG A 178 -1.57 -10.32 2.56
N VAL A 179 -2.88 -10.21 2.36
CA VAL A 179 -3.84 -11.32 2.51
C VAL A 179 -3.64 -12.38 1.44
N HIS A 180 -3.42 -12.00 0.18
CA HIS A 180 -3.18 -12.92 -0.92
C HIS A 180 -1.87 -13.70 -0.72
N MET A 181 -0.78 -13.03 -0.29
CA MET A 181 0.48 -13.74 0.00
C MET A 181 0.32 -14.71 1.17
N LYS A 182 -0.40 -14.33 2.23
CA LYS A 182 -0.76 -15.24 3.32
C LYS A 182 -1.58 -16.43 2.82
N PHE A 183 -2.57 -16.20 1.97
CA PHE A 183 -3.43 -17.24 1.39
C PHE A 183 -2.63 -18.28 0.61
N LEU A 184 -1.60 -17.86 -0.14
CA LEU A 184 -0.68 -18.75 -0.85
C LEU A 184 0.39 -19.40 0.07
N GLY A 185 0.40 -19.10 1.37
CA GLY A 185 1.39 -19.63 2.31
C GLY A 185 2.75 -18.94 2.26
N ASN A 186 2.90 -17.89 1.44
CA ASN A 186 4.14 -17.12 1.23
C ASN A 186 4.04 -15.72 1.84
N ASN A 187 4.06 -15.64 3.17
CA ASN A 187 3.88 -14.37 3.88
C ASN A 187 4.95 -13.34 3.52
N ILE A 188 4.56 -12.06 3.52
CA ILE A 188 5.51 -10.94 3.31
C ILE A 188 6.47 -10.85 4.49
N VAL A 189 7.74 -10.64 4.19
CA VAL A 189 8.79 -10.45 5.20
C VAL A 189 8.48 -9.20 6.03
N GLY A 190 8.60 -9.31 7.35
CA GLY A 190 8.36 -8.22 8.30
C GLY A 190 6.88 -7.87 8.53
N ASP A 191 5.92 -8.59 7.94
CA ASP A 191 4.49 -8.34 8.18
C ASP A 191 4.04 -8.92 9.52
N ASP A 192 3.97 -8.07 10.55
CA ASP A 192 3.57 -8.48 11.90
C ASP A 192 2.10 -8.88 12.02
N THR A 193 1.23 -8.34 11.18
CA THR A 193 -0.21 -8.65 11.20
C THR A 193 -0.51 -10.04 10.68
N TYR A 194 0.18 -10.44 9.61
CA TYR A 194 -0.05 -11.70 8.89
C TYR A 194 1.10 -12.70 9.06
N LYS A 195 1.98 -12.48 10.06
CA LYS A 195 3.14 -13.33 10.27
C LYS A 195 2.80 -14.80 10.45
N LYS A 196 3.61 -15.64 9.85
CA LYS A 196 3.70 -17.06 10.17
C LYS A 196 4.74 -17.22 11.27
N ARG A 197 4.51 -18.06 12.27
CA ARG A 197 5.58 -18.43 13.20
C ARG A 197 6.66 -19.18 12.41
N PHE A 198 7.79 -18.53 12.17
CA PHE A 198 8.92 -19.18 11.55
C PHE A 198 9.65 -20.03 12.61
N LYS A 199 9.99 -21.26 12.24
CA LYS A 199 10.97 -22.03 12.98
C LYS A 199 12.28 -21.24 12.93
N LYS A 200 12.99 -21.15 14.05
CA LYS A 200 14.32 -20.53 14.11
C LYS A 200 15.18 -21.13 12.99
N ILE A 201 15.68 -20.28 12.10
CA ILE A 201 16.51 -20.72 10.98
C ILE A 201 17.88 -21.02 11.56
N LYS A 202 18.30 -22.29 11.49
CA LYS A 202 19.64 -22.69 11.91
C LYS A 202 20.66 -22.09 10.93
N ASN A 203 21.76 -21.54 11.47
CA ASN A 203 22.90 -21.03 10.72
C ASN A 203 22.60 -19.85 9.75
N ILE A 204 21.60 -19.01 10.07
CA ILE A 204 21.37 -17.76 9.32
C ILE A 204 22.57 -16.82 9.55
N ASP A 205 22.95 -16.09 8.52
CA ASP A 205 23.92 -14.99 8.63
C ASP A 205 23.46 -13.97 9.69
N PRO A 206 24.30 -13.65 10.71
CA PRO A 206 23.86 -12.79 11.82
C PRO A 206 23.47 -11.36 11.39
N LEU A 207 24.12 -10.82 10.35
CA LEU A 207 23.79 -9.49 9.84
C LEU A 207 22.42 -9.49 9.16
N LEU A 208 22.13 -10.53 8.37
CA LEU A 208 20.83 -10.69 7.74
C LEU A 208 19.73 -10.91 8.79
N GLU A 209 19.96 -11.76 9.79
CA GLU A 209 19.02 -11.98 10.89
C GLU A 209 18.67 -10.67 11.60
N LYS A 210 19.69 -9.86 11.95
CA LYS A 210 19.49 -8.54 12.56
C LYS A 210 18.67 -7.60 11.68
N LYS A 211 18.95 -7.55 10.36
CA LYS A 211 18.18 -6.74 9.40
C LYS A 211 16.73 -7.20 9.31
N LEU A 212 16.46 -8.49 9.27
CA LEU A 212 15.10 -9.05 9.19
C LEU A 212 14.30 -8.78 10.48
N ILE A 213 14.94 -8.93 11.65
CA ILE A 213 14.31 -8.65 12.96
C ILE A 213 13.98 -7.15 13.07
N ASN A 214 14.89 -6.27 12.66
CA ASN A 214 14.74 -4.82 12.79
C ASN A 214 13.83 -4.18 11.73
N LEU A 215 13.35 -4.94 10.76
CA LEU A 215 12.52 -4.40 9.68
C LEU A 215 11.20 -3.81 10.21
N ASN A 216 10.58 -4.43 11.22
CA ASN A 216 9.37 -3.96 11.95
C ASN A 216 8.19 -3.49 11.06
N ARG A 217 8.17 -3.87 9.80
CA ARG A 217 7.11 -3.55 8.84
C ARG A 217 7.09 -4.55 7.69
N GLN A 218 5.97 -4.67 6.99
CA GLN A 218 5.91 -5.45 5.75
C GLN A 218 6.89 -4.88 4.71
N PHE A 219 7.72 -5.73 4.11
CA PHE A 219 8.56 -5.40 2.96
C PHE A 219 7.69 -5.28 1.71
N LEU A 220 6.96 -4.17 1.63
CA LEU A 220 5.99 -3.88 0.57
C LEU A 220 6.10 -2.41 0.18
N HIS A 221 6.29 -2.17 -1.12
CA HIS A 221 6.51 -0.84 -1.69
C HIS A 221 5.66 -0.64 -2.95
N ALA A 222 4.89 0.43 -3.01
CA ALA A 222 4.16 0.87 -4.20
C ALA A 222 5.16 1.49 -5.19
N LYS A 223 5.66 0.68 -6.14
CA LYS A 223 6.74 1.04 -7.05
C LYS A 223 6.30 1.93 -8.19
N THR A 224 5.13 1.64 -8.76
CA THR A 224 4.63 2.37 -9.94
C THR A 224 3.16 2.72 -9.77
N ILE A 225 2.81 3.94 -10.14
CA ILE A 225 1.44 4.38 -10.32
C ILE A 225 1.29 4.99 -11.71
N GLY A 226 0.36 4.46 -12.53
CA GLY A 226 0.12 4.93 -13.90
C GLY A 226 -1.34 5.23 -14.15
N PHE A 227 -1.62 6.39 -14.74
CA PHE A 227 -2.98 6.87 -15.01
C PHE A 227 -3.00 7.86 -16.19
N ILE A 228 -4.20 8.15 -16.73
CA ILE A 228 -4.41 9.24 -17.67
C ILE A 228 -4.48 10.53 -16.89
N HIS A 229 -3.61 11.49 -17.24
CA HIS A 229 -3.54 12.78 -16.56
C HIS A 229 -4.85 13.56 -16.71
N PRO A 230 -5.41 14.15 -15.63
CA PRO A 230 -6.71 14.82 -15.67
C PRO A 230 -6.85 15.90 -16.74
N LYS A 231 -5.84 16.73 -16.92
CA LYS A 231 -5.83 17.87 -17.88
C LYS A 231 -5.18 17.49 -19.21
N LYS A 232 -3.99 16.85 -19.15
CA LYS A 232 -3.15 16.58 -20.34
C LYS A 232 -3.66 15.43 -21.21
N LYS A 233 -4.58 14.59 -20.68
CA LYS A 233 -5.25 13.48 -21.37
C LYS A 233 -4.32 12.38 -21.94
N TYR A 234 -3.03 12.41 -21.62
CA TYR A 234 -2.11 11.31 -21.94
C TYR A 234 -1.75 10.50 -20.69
N ARG A 235 -1.26 9.29 -20.92
CA ARG A 235 -0.86 8.40 -19.85
C ARG A 235 0.47 8.85 -19.23
N ASN A 236 0.50 8.94 -17.92
CA ASN A 236 1.71 9.12 -17.12
C ASN A 236 1.93 7.87 -16.26
N ASP A 237 3.14 7.35 -16.26
CA ASP A 237 3.61 6.30 -15.35
C ASP A 237 4.78 6.88 -14.53
N PHE A 238 4.67 6.83 -13.21
CA PHE A 238 5.65 7.29 -12.25
C PHE A 238 6.29 6.12 -11.54
#